data_8b8977fbd75f63bb4f78c5d01adda74c
#
_entry.id   8b8977fbd75f63bb4f78c5d01adda74c
#
_cell.length_a   1.000
_cell.length_b   1.000
_cell.length_c   1.000
_cell.angle_alpha   90.00
_cell.angle_beta   90.00
_cell.angle_gamma   90.00
#
_symmetry.space_group_name_H-M   'P 1'
#
loop_
_entity.id
_entity.type
_entity.pdbx_description
1 polymer ?
#
loop_
_entity_poly.entity_id
_entity_poly.type
_entity_poly.pdbx_seq_one_letter_code
_entity_poly.pdbx_strand_id
1 'polypeptide(L)'
;MSTSCVNFTKLRFTRDDAMQRYLADIETIWTPAVMEELAGLVLKRKSITRIWNHADQYKFSILWEYTSPAAYQKCQKVIAKRILPIAHRYEIMARAYRGVPIIDWRSDDASGLTVESHLAQGKDQSRYLADSANAGDNETH
;
A
#
# COMPACT_ATOMS: atom_id res chain seq x y z
N MET A 1 21.99 5.37 -2.08
CA MET A 1 20.57 5.66 -1.82
C MET A 1 19.76 4.38 -1.79
N SER A 2 18.94 4.22 -0.78
CA SER A 2 18.03 3.09 -0.74
C SER A 2 16.93 3.28 -1.78
N THR A 3 16.61 2.22 -2.51
CA THR A 3 15.54 2.23 -3.49
C THR A 3 14.20 2.10 -2.76
N SER A 4 13.32 3.07 -2.91
CA SER A 4 11.99 3.00 -2.31
C SER A 4 11.17 1.89 -2.96
N CYS A 5 10.17 1.44 -2.24
CA CYS A 5 9.24 0.42 -2.72
C CYS A 5 7.82 0.97 -2.57
N VAL A 6 6.99 0.75 -3.55
CA VAL A 6 5.60 1.22 -3.55
C VAL A 6 4.68 0.04 -3.71
N ASN A 7 3.60 0.03 -2.93
CA ASN A 7 2.53 -0.94 -3.05
C ASN A 7 1.22 -0.18 -3.33
N PHE A 8 0.51 -0.61 -4.36
CA PHE A 8 -0.83 -0.12 -4.68
C PHE A 8 -1.81 -1.24 -4.42
N THR A 9 -2.69 -1.06 -3.47
CA THR A 9 -3.72 -2.05 -3.15
C THR A 9 -5.08 -1.51 -3.54
N LYS A 10 -5.82 -2.26 -4.34
CA LYS A 10 -7.21 -1.95 -4.67
C LYS A 10 -8.11 -2.80 -3.79
N LEU A 11 -9.02 -2.15 -3.07
CA LEU A 11 -10.04 -2.80 -2.28
C LEU A 11 -11.38 -2.63 -2.98
N ARG A 12 -12.09 -3.72 -3.18
CA ARG A 12 -13.43 -3.71 -3.75
C ARG A 12 -14.39 -4.37 -2.80
N PHE A 13 -15.49 -3.69 -2.53
CA PHE A 13 -16.57 -4.25 -1.73
C PHE A 13 -17.70 -4.69 -2.65
N THR A 14 -18.38 -5.75 -2.28
CA THR A 14 -19.50 -6.28 -3.07
C THR A 14 -20.80 -5.53 -2.78
N ARG A 15 -20.89 -4.86 -1.63
CA ARG A 15 -22.10 -4.16 -1.19
C ARG A 15 -21.72 -2.82 -0.55
N ASP A 16 -22.62 -1.87 -0.70
CA ASP A 16 -22.46 -0.54 -0.11
C ASP A 16 -22.40 -0.57 1.40
N ASP A 17 -23.23 -1.39 2.06
CA ASP A 17 -23.25 -1.47 3.51
C ASP A 17 -21.91 -1.99 4.08
N ALA A 18 -21.28 -2.93 3.41
CA ALA A 18 -19.95 -3.41 3.80
C ALA A 18 -18.90 -2.30 3.68
N MET A 19 -18.96 -1.53 2.60
CA MET A 19 -18.09 -0.38 2.41
C MET A 19 -18.30 0.68 3.50
N GLN A 20 -19.55 0.98 3.82
CA GLN A 20 -19.87 1.98 4.85
C GLN A 20 -19.37 1.54 6.23
N ARG A 21 -19.51 0.26 6.57
CA ARG A 21 -18.97 -0.28 7.81
C ARG A 21 -17.43 -0.17 7.86
N TYR A 22 -16.78 -0.47 6.77
CA TYR A 22 -15.32 -0.31 6.69
C TYR A 22 -14.92 1.15 6.92
N LEU A 23 -15.61 2.10 6.27
CA LEU A 23 -15.37 3.53 6.48
C LEU A 23 -15.56 3.96 7.94
N ALA A 24 -16.61 3.45 8.56
CA ALA A 24 -16.88 3.77 9.97
C ALA A 24 -15.78 3.23 10.89
N ASP A 25 -15.17 2.10 10.53
CA ASP A 25 -14.23 1.39 11.40
C ASP A 25 -12.76 1.63 11.02
N ILE A 26 -12.49 2.47 10.03
CA ILE A 26 -11.15 2.59 9.45
C ILE A 26 -10.08 2.96 10.51
N GLU A 27 -10.41 3.86 11.41
CA GLU A 27 -9.49 4.31 12.45
C GLU A 27 -9.33 3.28 13.58
N THR A 28 -10.30 2.38 13.75
CA THR A 28 -10.19 1.28 14.71
C THR A 28 -9.46 0.07 14.13
N ILE A 29 -9.42 -0.05 12.80
CA ILE A 29 -8.63 -1.06 12.12
C ILE A 29 -7.16 -0.62 12.09
N TRP A 30 -6.91 0.57 11.58
CA TRP A 30 -5.58 1.17 11.50
C TRP A 30 -5.35 2.10 12.68
N THR A 31 -5.17 1.49 13.85
CA THR A 31 -5.02 2.24 15.10
C THR A 31 -3.71 3.02 15.12
N PRO A 32 -3.61 4.08 15.94
CA PRO A 32 -2.35 4.79 16.12
C PRO A 32 -1.19 3.86 16.50
N ALA A 33 -1.44 2.87 17.36
CA ALA A 33 -0.41 1.92 17.77
C ALA A 33 0.12 1.10 16.59
N VAL A 34 -0.77 0.61 15.73
CA VAL A 34 -0.37 -0.13 14.52
C VAL A 34 0.41 0.77 13.57
N MET A 35 -0.08 1.98 13.36
CA MET A 35 0.58 2.93 12.45
C MET A 35 1.96 3.35 12.95
N GLU A 36 2.11 3.53 14.26
CA GLU A 36 3.41 3.83 14.86
C GLU A 36 4.39 2.67 14.72
N GLU A 37 3.91 1.45 14.88
CA GLU A 37 4.73 0.25 14.68
C GLU A 37 5.22 0.16 13.23
N LEU A 38 4.34 0.40 12.27
CA LEU A 38 4.70 0.40 10.84
C LEU A 38 5.69 1.51 10.52
N ALA A 39 5.50 2.69 11.07
CA ALA A 39 6.44 3.79 10.89
C ALA A 39 7.82 3.46 11.45
N GLY A 40 7.87 2.75 12.58
CA GLY A 40 9.13 2.27 13.16
C GLY A 40 9.82 1.23 12.29
N LEU A 41 9.09 0.54 11.41
CA LEU A 41 9.63 -0.39 10.43
C LEU A 41 9.84 0.28 9.06
N VAL A 42 9.86 1.60 9.05
CA VAL A 42 10.17 2.52 7.95
C VAL A 42 9.17 2.50 6.80
N LEU A 43 7.89 2.41 7.15
CA LEU A 43 6.81 2.86 6.29
C LEU A 43 6.87 4.39 6.21
N LYS A 44 6.99 4.94 5.01
CA LYS A 44 7.07 6.39 4.81
C LYS A 44 5.70 7.04 4.70
N ARG A 45 4.78 6.38 4.00
CA ARG A 45 3.48 6.96 3.72
C ARG A 45 2.46 5.87 3.46
N LYS A 46 1.28 6.08 3.98
CA LYS A 46 0.10 5.28 3.63
C LYS A 46 -1.05 6.23 3.38
N SER A 47 -1.79 6.00 2.32
CA SER A 47 -2.95 6.81 1.98
C SER A 47 -4.09 5.90 1.52
N ILE A 48 -5.27 6.07 2.11
CA ILE A 48 -6.47 5.38 1.67
C ILE A 48 -7.33 6.38 0.91
N THR A 49 -7.59 6.10 -0.36
CA THR A 49 -8.30 6.99 -1.25
C THR A 49 -9.58 6.33 -1.74
N ARG A 50 -10.69 7.04 -1.61
CA ARG A 50 -11.96 6.57 -2.17
C ARG A 50 -11.96 6.86 -3.68
N ILE A 51 -12.23 5.82 -4.48
CA ILE A 51 -12.34 5.98 -5.93
C ILE A 51 -13.75 6.47 -6.24
N TRP A 52 -13.85 7.64 -6.88
CA TRP A 52 -15.12 8.31 -7.11
C TRP A 52 -15.57 8.34 -8.57
N ASN A 53 -14.71 7.99 -9.50
CA ASN A 53 -15.05 8.02 -10.93
C ASN A 53 -15.56 6.66 -11.45
N HIS A 54 -15.83 5.70 -10.56
CA HIS A 54 -16.47 4.42 -10.85
C HIS A 54 -17.70 4.27 -9.96
N ALA A 55 -18.77 4.96 -10.30
CA ALA A 55 -19.95 5.14 -9.45
C ALA A 55 -20.64 3.83 -9.05
N ASP A 56 -20.60 2.82 -9.94
CA ASP A 56 -21.27 1.53 -9.70
C ASP A 56 -20.42 0.55 -8.91
N GLN A 57 -19.27 0.99 -8.42
CA GLN A 57 -18.34 0.09 -7.76
C GLN A 57 -17.85 0.72 -6.45
N TYR A 58 -17.83 -0.11 -5.41
CA TYR A 58 -17.44 0.30 -4.07
C TYR A 58 -15.96 0.02 -3.91
N LYS A 59 -15.11 0.99 -4.28
CA LYS A 59 -13.67 0.81 -4.37
C LYS A 59 -12.89 1.83 -3.57
N PHE A 60 -11.81 1.34 -2.94
CA PHE A 60 -10.76 2.18 -2.37
C PHE A 60 -9.43 1.78 -2.98
N SER A 61 -8.50 2.71 -2.94
CA SER A 61 -7.10 2.47 -3.27
C SER A 61 -6.26 2.77 -2.05
N ILE A 62 -5.32 1.90 -1.73
CA ILE A 62 -4.34 2.18 -0.67
C ILE A 62 -2.98 2.32 -1.33
N LEU A 63 -2.33 3.46 -1.10
CA LEU A 63 -0.96 3.70 -1.49
C LEU A 63 -0.07 3.48 -0.28
N TRP A 64 1.00 2.71 -0.46
CA TRP A 64 2.01 2.45 0.55
C TRP A 64 3.37 2.80 -0.02
N GLU A 65 4.13 3.64 0.68
CA GLU A 65 5.51 3.93 0.34
C GLU A 65 6.42 3.43 1.46
N TYR A 66 7.42 2.65 1.09
CA TYR A 66 8.42 2.11 2.01
C TYR A 66 9.80 2.61 1.59
N THR A 67 10.71 2.69 2.54
CA THR A 67 12.07 3.12 2.24
C THR A 67 12.85 2.11 1.41
N SER A 68 12.43 0.85 1.44
CA SER A 68 13.11 -0.24 0.73
C SER A 68 12.20 -1.47 0.62
N PRO A 69 12.49 -2.42 -0.27
CA PRO A 69 11.78 -3.70 -0.28
C PRO A 69 11.89 -4.48 1.04
N ALA A 70 13.01 -4.37 1.75
CA ALA A 70 13.16 -5.00 3.06
C ALA A 70 12.19 -4.41 4.08
N ALA A 71 12.00 -3.08 4.07
CA ALA A 71 11.02 -2.42 4.92
C ALA A 71 9.60 -2.90 4.62
N TYR A 72 9.26 -3.06 3.33
CA TYR A 72 7.99 -3.62 2.92
C TYR A 72 7.76 -5.00 3.54
N GLN A 73 8.74 -5.90 3.46
CA GLN A 73 8.61 -7.25 4.00
C GLN A 73 8.38 -7.26 5.51
N LYS A 74 9.08 -6.39 6.24
CA LYS A 74 8.88 -6.26 7.69
C LYS A 74 7.49 -5.74 8.03
N CYS A 75 7.03 -4.72 7.33
CA CYS A 75 5.68 -4.18 7.52
C CYS A 75 4.62 -5.21 7.18
N GLN A 76 4.84 -6.01 6.14
CA GLN A 76 3.89 -7.02 5.71
C GLN A 76 3.62 -8.05 6.79
N LYS A 77 4.64 -8.43 7.57
CA LYS A 77 4.46 -9.36 8.67
C LYS A 77 3.52 -8.81 9.75
N VAL A 78 3.65 -7.53 10.06
CA VAL A 78 2.77 -6.86 11.02
C VAL A 78 1.34 -6.79 10.49
N ILE A 79 1.18 -6.42 9.22
CA ILE A 79 -0.12 -6.33 8.57
C ILE A 79 -0.80 -7.69 8.55
N ALA A 80 -0.09 -8.74 8.17
CA ALA A 80 -0.63 -10.09 8.13
C ALA A 80 -1.11 -10.55 9.51
N LYS A 81 -0.37 -10.23 10.55
CA LYS A 81 -0.69 -10.64 11.91
C LYS A 81 -1.86 -9.84 12.51
N ARG A 82 -1.89 -8.51 12.30
CA ARG A 82 -2.81 -7.62 13.00
C ARG A 82 -4.01 -7.17 12.19
N ILE A 83 -3.86 -7.09 10.88
CA ILE A 83 -4.88 -6.47 10.01
C ILE A 83 -5.68 -7.51 9.23
N LEU A 84 -5.04 -8.50 8.65
CA LEU A 84 -5.75 -9.48 7.82
C LEU A 84 -6.91 -10.17 8.54
N PRO A 85 -6.79 -10.60 9.81
CA PRO A 85 -7.92 -11.21 10.50
C PRO A 85 -9.12 -10.28 10.64
N ILE A 86 -8.88 -8.97 10.77
CA ILE A 86 -9.94 -7.97 10.87
C ILE A 86 -10.53 -7.70 9.50
N ALA A 87 -9.69 -7.58 8.47
CA ALA A 87 -10.11 -7.26 7.11
C ALA A 87 -11.08 -8.31 6.54
N HIS A 88 -10.92 -9.56 6.91
CA HIS A 88 -11.79 -10.64 6.45
C HIS A 88 -13.26 -10.45 6.85
N ARG A 89 -13.54 -9.63 7.85
CA ARG A 89 -14.91 -9.36 8.31
C ARG A 89 -15.72 -8.49 7.37
N TYR A 90 -15.09 -7.86 6.37
CA TYR A 90 -15.72 -6.85 5.52
C TYR A 90 -16.01 -7.32 4.11
N GLU A 91 -15.79 -8.60 3.82
CA GLU A 91 -16.02 -9.17 2.47
C GLU A 91 -15.28 -8.38 1.39
N ILE A 92 -14.02 -8.04 1.67
CA ILE A 92 -13.20 -7.24 0.77
C ILE A 92 -12.53 -8.13 -0.26
N MET A 93 -12.62 -7.74 -1.53
CA MET A 93 -11.80 -8.30 -2.58
C MET A 93 -10.61 -7.36 -2.78
N ALA A 94 -9.40 -7.85 -2.53
CA ALA A 94 -8.21 -7.03 -2.59
C ALA A 94 -7.25 -7.53 -3.66
N ARG A 95 -6.58 -6.59 -4.31
CA ARG A 95 -5.51 -6.89 -5.25
C ARG A 95 -4.38 -5.89 -5.06
N ALA A 96 -3.18 -6.40 -4.84
CA ALA A 96 -2.01 -5.58 -4.57
C ALA A 96 -1.02 -5.66 -5.73
N TYR A 97 -0.43 -4.52 -6.05
CA TYR A 97 0.62 -4.39 -7.06
C TYR A 97 1.81 -3.70 -6.41
N ARG A 98 2.98 -4.29 -6.54
CA ARG A 98 4.19 -3.79 -5.91
C ARG A 98 5.25 -3.48 -6.95
N GLY A 99 6.02 -2.46 -6.69
CA GLY A 99 7.09 -2.09 -7.59
C GLY A 99 8.08 -1.14 -6.97
N VAL A 100 9.12 -0.91 -7.72
CA VAL A 100 10.15 0.07 -7.39
C VAL A 100 10.02 1.20 -8.40
N PRO A 101 9.93 2.45 -7.94
CA PRO A 101 9.82 3.57 -8.89
C PRO A 101 11.01 3.63 -9.84
N ILE A 102 10.73 3.82 -11.11
CA ILE A 102 11.78 3.99 -12.12
C ILE A 102 12.14 5.47 -12.28
N ILE A 103 11.17 6.34 -12.06
CA ILE A 103 11.40 7.77 -12.04
C ILE A 103 10.34 8.41 -11.15
N ASP A 104 10.73 9.38 -10.37
CA ASP A 104 9.85 10.02 -9.38
C ASP A 104 10.01 11.53 -9.46
N TRP A 105 8.91 12.22 -9.76
CA TRP A 105 8.85 13.68 -9.74
C TRP A 105 8.09 14.09 -8.49
N ARG A 106 8.68 15.00 -7.72
CA ARG A 106 8.04 15.55 -6.53
C ARG A 106 8.06 17.06 -6.60
N SER A 107 6.95 17.65 -6.23
CA SER A 107 6.80 19.09 -6.17
C SER A 107 6.48 19.48 -4.73
N ASP A 108 7.19 20.50 -4.25
CA ASP A 108 6.91 21.03 -2.93
C ASP A 108 7.06 22.55 -2.98
N ASP A 109 6.28 23.25 -2.16
CA ASP A 109 6.15 24.70 -2.22
C ASP A 109 7.46 25.42 -1.91
N ALA A 110 8.34 24.80 -1.10
CA ALA A 110 9.60 25.41 -0.68
C ALA A 110 10.74 25.18 -1.68
N SER A 111 10.80 24.00 -2.30
CA SER A 111 11.94 23.60 -3.14
C SER A 111 11.59 23.45 -4.62
N GLY A 112 10.31 23.58 -4.99
CA GLY A 112 9.85 23.40 -6.37
C GLY A 112 9.87 21.94 -6.78
N LEU A 113 10.11 21.71 -8.06
CA LEU A 113 10.08 20.36 -8.65
C LEU A 113 11.44 19.67 -8.46
N THR A 114 11.40 18.47 -7.91
CA THR A 114 12.55 17.59 -7.84
C THR A 114 12.29 16.32 -8.63
N VAL A 115 13.35 15.74 -9.18
CA VAL A 115 13.27 14.51 -9.98
C VAL A 115 14.32 13.53 -9.48
N GLU A 116 13.87 12.31 -9.23
CA GLU A 116 14.76 11.20 -8.90
C GLU A 116 14.55 10.10 -9.93
N SER A 117 15.60 9.79 -10.70
CA SER A 117 15.52 8.81 -11.79
C SER A 117 16.29 7.56 -11.43
N HIS A 118 15.61 6.42 -11.54
CA HIS A 118 16.18 5.09 -11.36
C HIS A 118 16.04 4.26 -12.62
N LEU A 119 16.07 4.93 -13.77
CA LEU A 119 15.82 4.25 -15.06
C LEU A 119 16.78 3.09 -15.31
N ALA A 120 18.04 3.24 -14.93
CA ALA A 120 19.03 2.15 -15.10
C ALA A 120 18.73 0.97 -14.17
N GLN A 121 18.38 1.24 -12.90
CA GLN A 121 18.02 0.20 -11.93
C GLN A 121 16.64 -0.38 -12.22
N GLY A 122 15.71 0.44 -12.71
CA GLY A 122 14.34 0.02 -12.98
C GLY A 122 14.25 -1.00 -14.11
N LYS A 123 15.22 -1.04 -15.00
CA LYS A 123 15.25 -2.03 -16.09
C LYS A 123 15.55 -3.44 -15.61
N ASP A 124 16.20 -3.58 -14.45
CA ASP A 124 16.50 -4.89 -13.87
C ASP A 124 15.81 -5.02 -12.53
N GLN A 125 14.55 -5.42 -12.59
CA GLN A 125 13.75 -5.65 -11.39
C GLN A 125 13.51 -7.14 -11.12
N SER A 126 14.25 -8.02 -11.78
CA SER A 126 14.03 -9.46 -11.70
C SER A 126 14.07 -9.98 -10.26
N ARG A 127 14.99 -9.47 -9.44
CA ARG A 127 15.11 -9.87 -8.02
C ARG A 127 13.88 -9.49 -7.20
N TYR A 128 13.21 -8.38 -7.54
CA TYR A 128 11.99 -7.96 -6.86
C TYR A 128 10.79 -8.76 -7.34
N LEU A 129 10.77 -9.11 -8.61
CA LEU A 129 9.71 -9.93 -9.20
C LEU A 129 9.68 -11.32 -8.58
N ALA A 130 10.85 -11.91 -8.31
CA ALA A 130 10.93 -13.20 -7.63
C ALA A 130 10.32 -13.16 -6.23
N ASP A 131 10.61 -12.11 -5.45
CA ASP A 131 10.04 -11.92 -4.12
C ASP A 131 8.53 -11.71 -4.18
N SER A 132 8.04 -10.98 -5.16
CA SER A 132 6.61 -10.74 -5.35
C SER A 132 5.86 -12.02 -5.68
N ALA A 133 6.44 -12.88 -6.52
CA ALA A 133 5.83 -14.16 -6.88
C ALA A 133 5.68 -15.06 -5.65
N ASN A 134 6.67 -15.06 -4.77
CA ASN A 134 6.64 -15.84 -3.54
C ASN A 134 5.68 -15.27 -2.49
N ALA A 135 5.49 -13.96 -2.48
CA ALA A 135 4.56 -13.31 -1.56
C ALA A 135 3.10 -13.59 -1.94
N GLY A 136 2.84 -13.94 -3.20
CA GLY A 136 1.51 -14.27 -3.68
C GLY A 136 0.56 -13.09 -3.75
N ASP A 137 -0.64 -13.37 -4.26
CA ASP A 137 -1.72 -12.38 -4.39
C ASP A 137 -2.63 -12.37 -3.17
N ASN A 138 -2.19 -12.92 -2.05
CA ASN A 138 -3.02 -13.12 -0.87
C ASN A 138 -3.02 -11.94 0.09
N GLU A 139 -2.45 -10.83 -0.28
CA GLU A 139 -2.46 -9.63 0.54
C GLU A 139 -3.81 -8.93 0.42
N THR A 140 -4.60 -9.04 1.47
CA THR A 140 -5.99 -8.60 1.47
C THR A 140 -6.21 -7.33 2.29
N HIS A 141 -5.37 -6.35 2.14
CA HIS A 141 -5.52 -5.16 2.98
C HIS A 141 -5.43 -3.84 2.25
#